data_bc23a1306a80731961bc03f18e7171cc
#
_entry.id   bc23a1306a80731961bc03f18e7171cc
#
_cell.length_a   1.000
_cell.length_b   1.000
_cell.length_c   1.000
_cell.angle_alpha   90.00
_cell.angle_beta   90.00
_cell.angle_gamma   90.00
#
_symmetry.space_group_name_H-M   'P 1'
#
loop_
_entity.id
_entity.type
_entity.pdbx_description
1 polymer ?
#
loop_
_entity_poly.entity_id
_entity_poly.type
_entity_poly.pdbx_seq_one_letter_code
_entity_poly.pdbx_strand_id
1 'polypeptide(L)'
;KDPGRSGTDVIWDFSKLKGIDGDYSVNFFEPIKKRNDTLCITCVESRTMYKYAYKGDSLLLLGFENSGSQLLLDTPEHRMRFPFRMGDSISGTYAGSGRYEYALLTNIKGKIHTVADAMGTLILPDGDTLNNVLRVRTEHQFTQKTLPMFYEAEKSRAQKDSILILNTEESNK
;
A
#
# COMPACT_ATOMS: atom_id res chain seq x y z
N LYS A 1 -6.32 18.34 -0.75
CA LYS A 1 -5.41 19.49 -0.91
C LYS A 1 -4.56 19.24 -2.14
N ASP A 2 -4.38 20.26 -2.99
CA ASP A 2 -3.52 20.17 -4.17
C ASP A 2 -2.09 19.75 -3.75
N PRO A 3 -1.52 18.68 -4.31
CA PRO A 3 -0.16 18.24 -4.00
C PRO A 3 0.93 19.21 -4.48
N GLY A 4 0.56 20.27 -5.19
CA GLY A 4 1.47 21.25 -5.76
C GLY A 4 2.08 20.80 -7.10
N ARG A 5 2.85 21.69 -7.70
CA ARG A 5 3.52 21.45 -8.98
C ARG A 5 4.54 20.32 -8.90
N SER A 6 4.78 19.64 -10.00
CA SER A 6 5.91 18.72 -10.19
C SER A 6 7.17 19.51 -10.65
N GLY A 7 8.32 18.85 -10.61
CA GLY A 7 9.62 19.41 -11.01
C GLY A 7 10.59 19.61 -9.86
N THR A 8 11.65 20.38 -10.10
CA THR A 8 12.67 20.70 -9.11
C THR A 8 12.38 22.01 -8.40
N ASP A 9 13.07 22.26 -7.28
CA ASP A 9 12.99 23.48 -6.48
C ASP A 9 11.57 23.81 -6.00
N VAL A 10 10.81 22.78 -5.68
CA VAL A 10 9.46 22.91 -5.13
C VAL A 10 9.55 23.19 -3.64
N ILE A 11 8.71 24.10 -3.15
CA ILE A 11 8.59 24.38 -1.71
C ILE A 11 7.23 23.86 -1.24
N TRP A 12 7.25 22.93 -0.30
CA TRP A 12 6.07 22.46 0.42
C TRP A 12 6.05 23.09 1.81
N ASP A 13 5.24 24.14 1.97
CA ASP A 13 5.12 24.85 3.25
C ASP A 13 3.94 24.28 4.05
N PHE A 14 4.26 23.53 5.09
CA PHE A 14 3.33 23.00 6.08
C PHE A 14 3.41 23.71 7.42
N SER A 15 4.16 24.82 7.52
CA SER A 15 4.35 25.59 8.75
C SER A 15 3.05 26.02 9.45
N LYS A 16 1.97 26.17 8.67
CA LYS A 16 0.64 26.57 9.19
C LYS A 16 -0.28 25.40 9.56
N LEU A 17 0.17 24.16 9.36
CA LEU A 17 -0.65 23.00 9.77
C LEU A 17 -0.66 22.91 11.29
N LYS A 18 -1.87 22.65 11.82
CA LYS A 18 -2.05 22.36 13.23
C LYS A 18 -2.10 20.85 13.43
N GLY A 19 -1.50 20.37 14.51
CA GLY A 19 -1.67 19.00 14.93
C GLY A 19 -3.13 18.67 15.17
N ILE A 20 -3.52 17.43 14.90
CA ILE A 20 -4.79 16.86 15.33
C ILE A 20 -4.57 16.13 16.65
N ASP A 21 -5.57 16.13 17.53
CA ASP A 21 -5.49 15.38 18.76
C ASP A 21 -5.40 13.89 18.46
N GLY A 22 -4.46 13.23 19.11
CA GLY A 22 -4.21 11.79 19.03
C GLY A 22 -2.77 11.43 18.68
N ASP A 23 -2.32 10.33 19.25
CA ASP A 23 -0.99 9.80 18.99
C ASP A 23 -0.99 9.03 17.66
N TYR A 24 -0.10 9.45 16.77
CA TYR A 24 0.21 8.69 15.56
C TYR A 24 1.57 8.01 15.73
N SER A 25 1.60 6.71 15.53
CA SER A 25 2.84 5.94 15.61
C SER A 25 2.98 4.99 14.43
N VAL A 26 4.21 4.85 13.97
CA VAL A 26 4.63 3.83 13.02
C VAL A 26 5.71 3.01 13.69
N ASN A 27 5.42 1.74 13.94
CA ASN A 27 6.32 0.84 14.65
C ASN A 27 6.89 -0.19 13.68
N PHE A 28 8.20 -0.20 13.51
CA PHE A 28 8.92 -1.22 12.75
C PHE A 28 9.47 -2.27 13.71
N PHE A 29 9.25 -3.52 13.37
CA PHE A 29 9.83 -4.66 14.08
C PHE A 29 11.14 -5.07 13.44
N GLU A 30 12.01 -5.69 14.23
CA GLU A 30 13.32 -6.13 13.74
C GLU A 30 13.19 -7.02 12.51
N PRO A 31 13.92 -6.73 11.43
CA PRO A 31 13.82 -7.49 10.19
C PRO A 31 14.29 -8.92 10.36
N ILE A 32 13.54 -9.87 9.79
CA ILE A 32 13.92 -11.28 9.77
C ILE A 32 14.57 -11.60 8.42
N LYS A 33 15.85 -11.97 8.46
CA LYS A 33 16.57 -12.45 7.26
C LYS A 33 16.10 -13.85 6.89
N LYS A 34 15.58 -14.01 5.67
CA LYS A 34 15.24 -15.31 5.09
C LYS A 34 16.32 -15.78 4.12
N ARG A 35 16.19 -17.03 3.64
CA ARG A 35 17.03 -17.53 2.56
C ARG A 35 16.97 -16.60 1.36
N ASN A 36 18.05 -16.54 0.55
CA ASN A 36 18.19 -15.69 -0.64
C ASN A 36 18.23 -14.18 -0.35
N ASP A 37 18.83 -13.77 0.76
CA ASP A 37 19.06 -12.37 1.15
C ASP A 37 17.79 -11.49 1.16
N THR A 38 16.64 -12.11 1.36
CA THR A 38 15.39 -11.39 1.53
C THR A 38 15.19 -11.00 3.00
N LEU A 39 15.01 -9.70 3.26
CA LEU A 39 14.63 -9.20 4.58
C LEU A 39 13.12 -9.09 4.64
N CYS A 40 12.49 -9.74 5.62
CA CYS A 40 11.08 -9.56 5.93
C CYS A 40 10.94 -8.48 7.00
N ILE A 41 10.16 -7.46 6.69
CA ILE A 41 9.94 -6.29 7.56
C ILE A 41 8.47 -6.26 7.93
N THR A 42 8.19 -6.13 9.21
CA THR A 42 6.84 -5.91 9.73
C THR A 42 6.73 -4.48 10.23
N CYS A 43 5.68 -3.79 9.80
CA CYS A 43 5.37 -2.44 10.22
C CYS A 43 3.94 -2.38 10.74
N VAL A 44 3.71 -1.74 11.88
CA VAL A 44 2.36 -1.45 12.40
C VAL A 44 2.11 0.04 12.35
N GLU A 45 1.10 0.44 11.60
CA GLU A 45 0.64 1.81 11.43
C GLU A 45 -0.88 1.85 11.55
N SER A 46 -1.42 2.76 12.35
CA SER A 46 -2.87 2.92 12.55
C SER A 46 -3.61 1.59 12.83
N ARG A 47 -3.05 0.75 13.70
CA ARG A 47 -3.58 -0.58 14.06
C ARG A 47 -3.62 -1.59 12.90
N THR A 48 -2.95 -1.31 11.81
CA THR A 48 -2.79 -2.23 10.68
C THR A 48 -1.33 -2.71 10.62
N MET A 49 -1.16 -4.02 10.59
CA MET A 49 0.14 -4.66 10.41
C MET A 49 0.38 -4.87 8.92
N TYR A 50 1.42 -4.25 8.40
CA TYR A 50 1.90 -4.44 7.04
C TYR A 50 3.10 -5.37 7.03
N LYS A 51 3.16 -6.26 6.05
CA LYS A 51 4.27 -7.20 5.83
C LYS A 51 4.96 -6.86 4.53
N TYR A 52 6.25 -6.57 4.62
CA TYR A 52 7.09 -6.24 3.47
C TYR A 52 8.19 -7.26 3.28
N ALA A 53 8.69 -7.33 2.05
CA ALA A 53 9.97 -7.99 1.73
C ALA A 53 10.89 -6.96 1.07
N TYR A 54 12.13 -6.89 1.52
CA TYR A 54 13.20 -6.18 0.82
C TYR A 54 14.13 -7.21 0.19
N LYS A 55 14.21 -7.19 -1.14
CA LYS A 55 15.00 -8.15 -1.91
C LYS A 55 15.74 -7.41 -3.03
N GLY A 56 17.07 -7.54 -3.02
CA GLY A 56 17.90 -6.76 -3.93
C GLY A 56 17.77 -5.27 -3.65
N ASP A 57 17.24 -4.54 -4.60
CA ASP A 57 16.97 -3.11 -4.53
C ASP A 57 15.50 -2.76 -4.31
N SER A 58 14.63 -3.77 -4.16
CA SER A 58 13.19 -3.61 -4.24
C SER A 58 12.49 -3.85 -2.92
N LEU A 59 11.58 -2.93 -2.56
CA LEU A 59 10.65 -3.06 -1.46
C LEU A 59 9.28 -3.52 -1.99
N LEU A 60 8.85 -4.68 -1.52
CA LEU A 60 7.62 -5.34 -1.93
C LEU A 60 6.65 -5.40 -0.75
N LEU A 61 5.38 -5.05 -0.97
CA LEU A 61 4.31 -5.33 -0.01
C LEU A 61 3.81 -6.77 -0.24
N LEU A 62 3.79 -7.56 0.81
CA LEU A 62 3.32 -8.95 0.82
C LEU A 62 1.88 -9.07 1.28
N GLY A 63 1.36 -8.06 1.98
CA GLY A 63 0.01 -8.04 2.51
C GLY A 63 -0.11 -7.21 3.77
N PHE A 64 -1.32 -7.18 4.30
CA PHE A 64 -1.61 -6.49 5.56
C PHE A 64 -2.70 -7.23 6.37
N GLU A 65 -2.78 -6.89 7.65
CA GLU A 65 -3.76 -7.43 8.57
C GLU A 65 -4.13 -6.38 9.63
N ASN A 66 -5.42 -6.28 9.93
CA ASN A 66 -5.95 -5.52 11.05
C ASN A 66 -7.14 -6.27 11.68
N SER A 67 -7.87 -5.64 12.61
CA SER A 67 -8.99 -6.29 13.31
C SER A 67 -10.14 -6.73 12.41
N GLY A 68 -10.34 -6.10 11.25
CA GLY A 68 -11.46 -6.40 10.36
C GLY A 68 -11.04 -6.98 9.00
N SER A 69 -9.76 -6.91 8.65
CA SER A 69 -9.31 -7.25 7.30
C SER A 69 -7.97 -7.95 7.28
N GLN A 70 -7.83 -8.91 6.41
CA GLN A 70 -6.56 -9.56 6.10
C GLN A 70 -6.43 -9.68 4.59
N LEU A 71 -5.30 -9.28 4.04
CA LEU A 71 -4.94 -9.47 2.65
C LEU A 71 -3.55 -10.08 2.56
N LEU A 72 -3.42 -11.14 1.77
CA LEU A 72 -2.14 -11.74 1.39
C LEU A 72 -1.97 -11.61 -0.12
N LEU A 73 -0.85 -11.08 -0.57
CA LEU A 73 -0.54 -10.90 -1.97
C LEU A 73 0.29 -12.08 -2.49
N ASP A 74 -0.30 -12.87 -3.38
CA ASP A 74 0.37 -13.98 -4.10
C ASP A 74 1.34 -13.42 -5.14
N THR A 75 0.95 -12.30 -5.76
CA THR A 75 1.82 -11.43 -6.56
C THR A 75 2.06 -10.17 -5.76
N PRO A 76 3.24 -10.01 -5.13
CA PRO A 76 3.56 -8.86 -4.30
C PRO A 76 3.45 -7.53 -5.03
N GLU A 77 3.05 -6.48 -4.33
CA GLU A 77 3.02 -5.14 -4.86
C GLU A 77 4.41 -4.50 -4.77
N HIS A 78 4.91 -4.01 -5.88
CA HIS A 78 6.21 -3.35 -5.96
C HIS A 78 6.10 -1.89 -5.50
N ARG A 79 6.41 -1.62 -4.23
CA ARG A 79 6.26 -0.30 -3.60
C ARG A 79 7.33 0.68 -3.98
N MET A 80 8.60 0.25 -3.98
CA MET A 80 9.75 1.12 -4.18
C MET A 80 10.97 0.34 -4.67
N ARG A 81 11.85 1.02 -5.36
CA ARG A 81 13.20 0.55 -5.69
C ARG A 81 14.23 1.56 -5.17
N PHE A 82 15.37 1.08 -4.69
CA PHE A 82 16.43 1.92 -4.17
C PHE A 82 17.75 1.72 -4.92
N PRO A 83 18.47 2.79 -5.29
CA PRO A 83 18.09 4.20 -5.08
C PRO A 83 16.94 4.62 -5.99
N PHE A 84 16.12 5.58 -5.53
CA PHE A 84 15.05 6.17 -6.32
C PHE A 84 15.30 7.68 -6.42
N ARG A 85 15.33 8.20 -7.64
CA ARG A 85 15.72 9.58 -7.93
C ARG A 85 14.63 10.32 -8.67
N MET A 86 14.72 11.63 -8.69
CA MET A 86 13.85 12.50 -9.48
C MET A 86 13.75 12.01 -10.93
N GLY A 87 12.52 11.82 -11.40
CA GLY A 87 12.20 11.28 -12.72
C GLY A 87 12.13 9.76 -12.82
N ASP A 88 12.58 9.02 -11.81
CA ASP A 88 12.45 7.56 -11.80
C ASP A 88 10.98 7.16 -11.66
N SER A 89 10.63 6.04 -12.28
CA SER A 89 9.33 5.43 -12.14
C SER A 89 9.40 3.91 -12.11
N ILE A 90 8.43 3.30 -11.48
CA ILE A 90 8.18 1.85 -11.50
C ILE A 90 6.71 1.59 -11.76
N SER A 91 6.44 0.50 -12.46
CA SER A 91 5.09 0.00 -12.68
C SER A 91 5.06 -1.49 -12.43
N GLY A 92 3.95 -1.99 -11.95
CA GLY A 92 3.77 -3.41 -11.69
C GLY A 92 2.32 -3.80 -11.58
N THR A 93 2.10 -5.10 -11.50
CA THR A 93 0.80 -5.68 -11.18
C THR A 93 0.89 -6.38 -9.85
N TYR A 94 -0.21 -6.46 -9.13
CA TYR A 94 -0.32 -7.23 -7.91
C TYR A 94 -1.64 -8.00 -7.87
N ALA A 95 -1.67 -9.08 -7.13
CA ALA A 95 -2.86 -9.88 -6.95
C ALA A 95 -2.78 -10.60 -5.60
N GLY A 96 -3.94 -10.85 -5.01
CA GLY A 96 -4.00 -11.58 -3.76
C GLY A 96 -5.41 -11.89 -3.32
N SER A 97 -5.49 -12.54 -2.18
CA SER A 97 -6.74 -12.92 -1.56
C SER A 97 -6.72 -12.62 -0.07
N GLY A 98 -7.90 -12.49 0.50
CA GLY A 98 -8.02 -12.15 1.90
C GLY A 98 -9.42 -12.32 2.44
N ARG A 99 -9.64 -11.72 3.62
CA ARG A 99 -10.92 -11.74 4.33
C ARG A 99 -11.27 -10.33 4.77
N TYR A 100 -12.55 -10.03 4.74
CA TYR A 100 -13.10 -8.78 5.24
C TYR A 100 -14.22 -9.08 6.23
N GLU A 101 -14.18 -8.44 7.41
CA GLU A 101 -15.15 -8.59 8.51
C GLU A 101 -15.39 -10.05 8.90
N TYR A 102 -14.40 -10.94 8.71
CA TYR A 102 -14.50 -12.39 8.95
C TYR A 102 -15.69 -13.09 8.26
N ALA A 103 -16.40 -12.40 7.40
CA ALA A 103 -17.60 -12.87 6.73
C ALA A 103 -17.45 -12.97 5.20
N LEU A 104 -16.53 -12.20 4.64
CA LEU A 104 -16.35 -12.11 3.20
C LEU A 104 -14.95 -12.58 2.79
N LEU A 105 -14.89 -13.40 1.76
CA LEU A 105 -13.66 -13.68 1.02
C LEU A 105 -13.47 -12.62 -0.03
N THR A 106 -12.24 -12.14 -0.17
CA THR A 106 -11.89 -11.08 -1.10
C THR A 106 -10.76 -11.53 -2.02
N ASN A 107 -10.88 -11.22 -3.30
CA ASN A 107 -9.81 -11.35 -4.29
C ASN A 107 -9.56 -9.99 -4.91
N ILE A 108 -8.30 -9.59 -4.95
CA ILE A 108 -7.87 -8.31 -5.52
C ILE A 108 -6.90 -8.56 -6.67
N LYS A 109 -7.03 -7.76 -7.72
CA LYS A 109 -6.05 -7.66 -8.81
C LYS A 109 -5.89 -6.19 -9.15
N GLY A 110 -4.65 -5.72 -9.23
CA GLY A 110 -4.40 -4.32 -9.49
C GLY A 110 -3.13 -4.05 -10.26
N LYS A 111 -2.99 -2.78 -10.62
CA LYS A 111 -1.79 -2.18 -11.18
C LYS A 111 -1.36 -1.06 -10.28
N ILE A 112 -0.06 -0.88 -10.15
CA ILE A 112 0.56 0.22 -9.44
C ILE A 112 1.49 0.95 -10.39
N HIS A 113 1.50 2.27 -10.28
CA HIS A 113 2.48 3.15 -10.92
C HIS A 113 2.99 4.14 -9.89
N THR A 114 4.29 4.13 -9.67
CA THR A 114 4.98 5.00 -8.71
C THR A 114 6.00 5.83 -9.46
N VAL A 115 6.01 7.14 -9.24
CA VAL A 115 6.91 8.09 -9.91
C VAL A 115 7.45 9.12 -8.91
N ALA A 116 8.75 9.41 -9.00
CA ALA A 116 9.37 10.54 -8.32
C ALA A 116 9.18 11.79 -9.19
N ASP A 117 8.18 12.59 -8.90
CA ASP A 117 7.70 13.66 -9.77
C ASP A 117 8.07 15.08 -9.30
N ALA A 118 8.59 15.22 -8.09
CA ALA A 118 9.06 16.51 -7.60
C ALA A 118 10.19 16.35 -6.57
N MET A 119 11.07 17.35 -6.52
CA MET A 119 12.13 17.47 -5.52
C MET A 119 12.22 18.92 -5.03
N GLY A 120 12.48 19.10 -3.74
CA GLY A 120 12.54 20.45 -3.18
C GLY A 120 12.72 20.50 -1.68
N THR A 121 12.13 21.51 -1.08
CA THR A 121 12.22 21.83 0.35
C THR A 121 10.88 21.64 1.03
N LEU A 122 10.88 20.97 2.18
CA LEU A 122 9.71 20.77 3.03
C LEU A 122 9.89 21.56 4.33
N ILE A 123 8.95 22.46 4.61
CA ILE A 123 8.89 23.25 5.84
C ILE A 123 7.82 22.62 6.74
N LEU A 124 8.24 22.19 7.94
CA LEU A 124 7.38 21.54 8.93
C LEU A 124 6.70 22.55 9.87
N PRO A 125 5.64 22.17 10.60
CA PRO A 125 4.93 23.05 11.52
C PRO A 125 5.76 23.58 12.70
N ASP A 126 6.78 22.85 13.12
CA ASP A 126 7.75 23.25 14.16
C ASP A 126 8.82 24.25 13.69
N GLY A 127 8.82 24.56 12.39
CA GLY A 127 9.77 25.45 11.74
C GLY A 127 10.98 24.73 11.15
N ASP A 128 11.12 23.43 11.37
CA ASP A 128 12.18 22.65 10.76
C ASP A 128 12.05 22.63 9.24
N THR A 129 13.19 22.71 8.57
CA THR A 129 13.27 22.76 7.11
C THR A 129 14.11 21.60 6.60
N LEU A 130 13.49 20.72 5.84
CA LEU A 130 14.14 19.58 5.20
C LEU A 130 14.44 19.92 3.73
N ASN A 131 15.70 19.87 3.36
CA ASN A 131 16.16 20.10 1.99
C ASN A 131 16.33 18.77 1.23
N ASN A 132 16.29 18.85 -0.11
CA ASN A 132 16.43 17.68 -0.99
C ASN A 132 15.37 16.59 -0.75
N VAL A 133 14.18 16.99 -0.37
CA VAL A 133 13.04 16.07 -0.21
C VAL A 133 12.54 15.63 -1.57
N LEU A 134 12.40 14.33 -1.77
CA LEU A 134 11.84 13.73 -2.97
C LEU A 134 10.37 13.43 -2.75
N ARG A 135 9.50 13.95 -3.62
CA ARG A 135 8.10 13.55 -3.65
C ARG A 135 7.92 12.33 -4.54
N VAL A 136 7.30 11.32 -3.97
CA VAL A 136 6.93 10.10 -4.68
C VAL A 136 5.41 10.03 -4.74
N ARG A 137 4.87 9.95 -5.95
CA ARG A 137 3.44 9.80 -6.23
C ARG A 137 3.17 8.36 -6.63
N THR A 138 2.19 7.75 -6.00
CA THR A 138 1.75 6.38 -6.31
C THR A 138 0.30 6.39 -6.74
N GLU A 139 0.02 5.72 -7.84
CA GLU A 139 -1.33 5.52 -8.37
C GLU A 139 -1.66 4.03 -8.35
N HIS A 140 -2.84 3.70 -7.86
CA HIS A 140 -3.38 2.34 -7.84
C HIS A 140 -4.64 2.28 -8.69
N GLN A 141 -4.73 1.23 -9.49
CA GLN A 141 -5.96 0.83 -10.18
C GLN A 141 -6.21 -0.63 -9.85
N PHE A 142 -7.35 -0.94 -9.27
CA PHE A 142 -7.62 -2.32 -8.86
C PHE A 142 -9.09 -2.70 -9.04
N THR A 143 -9.31 -4.00 -9.16
CA THR A 143 -10.62 -4.65 -9.10
C THR A 143 -10.64 -5.56 -7.90
N GLN A 144 -11.67 -5.45 -7.09
CA GLN A 144 -11.91 -6.31 -5.94
C GLN A 144 -13.21 -7.09 -6.16
N LYS A 145 -13.13 -8.40 -5.92
CA LYS A 145 -14.30 -9.28 -5.91
C LYS A 145 -14.49 -9.85 -4.53
N THR A 146 -15.70 -9.76 -4.00
CA THR A 146 -16.06 -10.23 -2.67
C THR A 146 -17.14 -11.28 -2.74
N LEU A 147 -17.00 -12.36 -1.93
CA LEU A 147 -17.95 -13.46 -1.81
C LEU A 147 -18.20 -13.75 -0.33
N PRO A 148 -19.44 -14.01 0.09
CA PRO A 148 -19.71 -14.49 1.44
C PRO A 148 -18.97 -15.80 1.75
N MET A 149 -18.39 -15.92 2.95
CA MET A 149 -17.62 -17.12 3.34
C MET A 149 -18.44 -18.41 3.35
N PHE A 150 -19.71 -18.35 3.74
CA PHE A 150 -20.60 -19.53 3.72
C PHE A 150 -20.85 -20.07 2.31
N TYR A 151 -20.56 -19.28 1.29
CA TYR A 151 -20.75 -19.64 -0.11
C TYR A 151 -19.78 -20.72 -0.58
N GLU A 152 -18.56 -20.77 -0.06
CA GLU A 152 -17.61 -21.84 -0.38
C GLU A 152 -17.99 -23.18 0.25
N ALA A 153 -18.64 -23.15 1.42
CA ALA A 153 -19.14 -24.36 2.05
C ALA A 153 -20.34 -24.97 1.30
N GLU A 154 -21.15 -24.14 0.66
CA GLU A 154 -22.27 -24.59 -0.17
C GLU A 154 -21.83 -25.04 -1.58
N LYS A 155 -20.76 -24.48 -2.12
CA LYS A 155 -20.17 -24.89 -3.41
C LYS A 155 -19.79 -26.37 -3.46
N SER A 156 -19.45 -26.96 -2.32
CA SER A 156 -19.18 -28.38 -2.21
C SER A 156 -20.45 -29.25 -2.19
N ARG A 157 -21.65 -28.62 -2.12
CA ARG A 157 -22.94 -29.32 -2.01
C ARG A 157 -23.96 -29.02 -3.12
N ALA A 158 -23.82 -27.97 -3.89
CA ALA A 158 -24.82 -27.56 -4.90
C ALA A 158 -24.17 -27.09 -6.22
N GLN A 159 -24.89 -27.41 -7.30
CA GLN A 159 -24.54 -27.11 -8.70
C GLN A 159 -24.06 -25.64 -8.94
N LYS A 160 -23.01 -25.54 -9.73
CA LYS A 160 -22.21 -24.33 -10.03
C LYS A 160 -22.93 -23.20 -10.77
N ASP A 161 -24.22 -23.27 -11.06
CA ASP A 161 -24.84 -22.44 -12.08
C ASP A 161 -25.62 -21.19 -11.61
N SER A 162 -25.58 -20.87 -10.30
CA SER A 162 -26.37 -19.74 -9.77
C SER A 162 -25.60 -18.88 -8.80
N ILE A 163 -24.40 -18.38 -9.19
CA ILE A 163 -23.59 -17.56 -8.30
C ILE A 163 -23.78 -16.08 -8.63
N LEU A 164 -24.43 -15.35 -7.73
CA LEU A 164 -24.46 -13.89 -7.75
C LEU A 164 -23.11 -13.34 -7.29
N ILE A 165 -22.27 -12.95 -8.23
CA ILE A 165 -21.01 -12.28 -7.94
C ILE A 165 -21.29 -10.79 -7.80
N LEU A 166 -21.16 -10.26 -6.59
CA LEU A 166 -21.13 -8.82 -6.36
C LEU A 166 -19.76 -8.29 -6.80
N ASN A 167 -19.73 -7.63 -7.94
CA ASN A 167 -18.54 -6.94 -8.42
C ASN A 167 -18.59 -5.50 -7.90
N THR A 168 -17.66 -5.15 -7.06
CA THR A 168 -17.39 -3.74 -6.73
C THR A 168 -16.17 -3.30 -7.52
N GLU A 169 -16.35 -2.41 -8.48
CA GLU A 169 -15.27 -1.71 -9.14
C GLU A 169 -15.11 -0.37 -8.43
N GLU A 170 -14.04 -0.22 -7.68
CA GLU A 170 -13.63 1.07 -7.14
C GLU A 170 -12.38 1.53 -7.89
N SER A 171 -12.54 2.64 -8.60
CA SER A 171 -11.44 3.38 -9.22
C SER A 171 -11.10 4.54 -8.28
N ASN A 172 -10.04 4.39 -7.48
CA ASN A 172 -9.48 5.51 -6.72
C ASN A 172 -8.45 6.23 -7.58
N LYS A 173 -8.82 7.42 -8.02
CA LYS A 173 -7.91 8.41 -8.65
C LYS A 173 -7.26 9.27 -7.59
#